data_12922943ac07bbd59ad896c19d73743d
#
_entry.id   12922943ac07bbd59ad896c19d73743d
#
_cell.length_a   1.000
_cell.length_b   1.000
_cell.length_c   1.000
_cell.angle_alpha   90.00
_cell.angle_beta   90.00
_cell.angle_gamma   90.00
#
_symmetry.space_group_name_H-M   'P 1'
#
loop_
_entity.id
_entity.type
_entity.pdbx_description
1 polymer ?
#
loop_
_entity_poly.entity_id
_entity_poly.type
_entity_poly.pdbx_seq_one_letter_code
_entity_poly.pdbx_strand_id
1 'polypeptide(L)'
;MKKILFIILTLFNYNNLFAQDDDWGSYGKDSGGGHFSKAKDITPKNVKNLEKAWVHRSGDFHEGANWKKGINSSLQTTFQATPILVDETLYYCTPYNRVFALNSETGEEKWVFDPQIELDGRALLHCRGVSSWKDNLKSKDDKCYHRIIATTIDAELFSIDGKTGKLCDDFGNNGRVNLRKGLGDHNPAHYFS
;
A
#
# COMPACT_ATOMS: atom_id res chain seq x y z
N MET A 1 -35.50 -59.31 -0.35
CA MET A 1 -34.72 -58.57 0.66
C MET A 1 -34.01 -57.43 -0.02
N LYS A 2 -34.56 -56.20 0.04
CA LYS A 2 -33.98 -54.99 -0.59
C LYS A 2 -33.03 -54.34 0.43
N LYS A 3 -31.75 -54.25 0.12
CA LYS A 3 -30.77 -53.49 0.93
C LYS A 3 -30.90 -52.01 0.58
N ILE A 4 -31.36 -51.24 1.57
CA ILE A 4 -31.38 -49.76 1.48
C ILE A 4 -29.99 -49.27 1.82
N LEU A 5 -29.29 -48.65 0.86
CA LEU A 5 -27.99 -48.02 1.05
C LEU A 5 -28.23 -46.59 1.58
N PHE A 6 -27.94 -46.36 2.86
CA PHE A 6 -27.96 -45.01 3.47
C PHE A 6 -26.68 -44.28 3.01
N ILE A 7 -26.82 -43.33 2.08
CA ILE A 7 -25.76 -42.37 1.77
C ILE A 7 -25.85 -41.25 2.81
N ILE A 8 -24.90 -41.24 3.76
CA ILE A 8 -24.72 -40.15 4.70
C ILE A 8 -24.02 -39.03 3.93
N LEU A 9 -24.78 -38.02 3.51
CA LEU A 9 -24.28 -36.79 2.94
C LEU A 9 -23.73 -35.94 4.10
N THR A 10 -22.43 -36.04 4.38
CA THR A 10 -21.77 -35.10 5.29
C THR A 10 -21.71 -33.74 4.58
N LEU A 11 -22.64 -32.88 4.92
CA LEU A 11 -22.56 -31.45 4.61
C LEU A 11 -21.37 -30.87 5.38
N PHE A 12 -20.24 -30.78 4.72
CA PHE A 12 -19.17 -29.88 5.16
C PHE A 12 -19.76 -28.47 5.08
N ASN A 13 -20.23 -27.96 6.22
CA ASN A 13 -20.40 -26.55 6.39
C ASN A 13 -19.01 -25.91 6.29
N TYR A 14 -18.60 -25.51 5.10
CA TYR A 14 -17.61 -24.47 4.93
C TYR A 14 -18.25 -23.22 5.53
N ASN A 15 -18.04 -23.00 6.80
CA ASN A 15 -18.12 -21.67 7.32
C ASN A 15 -17.06 -20.89 6.55
N ASN A 16 -17.48 -20.23 5.47
CA ASN A 16 -16.76 -19.09 4.96
C ASN A 16 -16.68 -18.14 6.16
N LEU A 17 -15.56 -18.18 6.88
CA LEU A 17 -15.13 -17.04 7.64
C LEU A 17 -14.95 -15.93 6.58
N PHE A 18 -16.03 -15.24 6.28
CA PHE A 18 -15.93 -13.95 5.66
C PHE A 18 -15.08 -13.14 6.64
N ALA A 19 -13.85 -12.84 6.24
CA ALA A 19 -13.09 -11.80 6.88
C ALA A 19 -14.06 -10.62 6.95
N GLN A 20 -14.50 -10.32 8.15
CA GLN A 20 -15.40 -9.21 8.40
C GLN A 20 -14.70 -8.01 7.80
N ASP A 21 -15.43 -7.17 7.08
CA ASP A 21 -15.00 -5.99 6.33
C ASP A 21 -14.08 -5.08 7.19
N ASP A 22 -12.85 -5.52 7.37
CA ASP A 22 -11.83 -4.92 8.21
C ASP A 22 -10.74 -4.27 7.33
N ASP A 23 -11.14 -3.90 6.10
CA ASP A 23 -10.31 -3.08 5.23
C ASP A 23 -9.79 -1.87 6.02
N TRP A 24 -8.50 -1.63 5.89
CA TRP A 24 -7.81 -0.48 6.45
C TRP A 24 -7.38 0.43 5.29
N GLY A 25 -8.37 0.99 4.60
CA GLY A 25 -8.20 1.69 3.31
C GLY A 25 -7.58 3.09 3.41
N SER A 26 -7.30 3.59 4.61
CA SER A 26 -6.66 4.88 4.85
C SER A 26 -5.79 4.85 6.09
N TYR A 27 -4.94 5.85 6.28
CA TYR A 27 -4.03 5.96 7.43
C TYR A 27 -4.71 5.70 8.77
N GLY A 28 -5.86 6.31 9.01
CA GLY A 28 -6.60 6.19 10.27
C GLY A 28 -7.74 5.18 10.25
N LYS A 29 -7.84 4.35 9.21
CA LYS A 29 -8.94 3.42 8.90
C LYS A 29 -10.22 4.14 8.42
N ASP A 30 -10.67 5.14 9.13
CA ASP A 30 -11.85 5.94 8.81
C ASP A 30 -11.51 7.43 8.66
N SER A 31 -12.46 8.23 8.17
CA SER A 31 -12.30 9.68 7.99
C SER A 31 -12.11 10.45 9.30
N GLY A 32 -12.45 9.86 10.42
CA GLY A 32 -12.23 10.42 11.75
C GLY A 32 -10.85 10.10 12.33
N GLY A 33 -10.07 9.23 11.65
CA GLY A 33 -8.76 8.82 12.13
C GLY A 33 -8.81 7.99 13.40
N GLY A 34 -9.81 7.13 13.54
CA GLY A 34 -10.10 6.40 14.79
C GLY A 34 -9.03 5.36 15.17
N HIS A 35 -8.23 4.89 14.22
CA HIS A 35 -7.19 3.85 14.42
C HIS A 35 -7.71 2.61 15.18
N PHE A 36 -8.98 2.28 15.00
CA PHE A 36 -9.62 1.20 15.73
C PHE A 36 -9.97 0.02 14.82
N SER A 37 -9.54 -1.19 15.19
CA SER A 37 -9.97 -2.44 14.59
C SER A 37 -10.97 -3.16 15.49
N LYS A 38 -11.98 -3.78 14.86
CA LYS A 38 -12.92 -4.68 15.55
C LYS A 38 -12.36 -6.09 15.72
N ALA A 39 -11.21 -6.40 15.14
CA ALA A 39 -10.55 -7.70 15.27
C ALA A 39 -10.27 -8.02 16.74
N LYS A 40 -10.55 -9.28 17.13
CA LYS A 40 -10.45 -9.74 18.53
C LYS A 40 -9.49 -10.92 18.69
N ASP A 41 -8.79 -11.30 17.63
CA ASP A 41 -7.93 -12.48 17.63
C ASP A 41 -6.70 -12.29 18.50
N ILE A 42 -6.20 -11.06 18.57
CA ILE A 42 -5.07 -10.70 19.44
C ILE A 42 -5.61 -10.18 20.77
N THR A 43 -5.19 -10.82 21.83
CA THR A 43 -5.64 -10.54 23.20
C THR A 43 -4.43 -10.44 24.15
N PRO A 44 -4.59 -9.85 25.36
CA PRO A 44 -3.52 -9.87 26.37
C PRO A 44 -3.02 -11.27 26.75
N LYS A 45 -3.83 -12.32 26.51
CA LYS A 45 -3.46 -13.70 26.82
C LYS A 45 -2.56 -14.33 25.77
N ASN A 46 -2.74 -13.99 24.49
CA ASN A 46 -2.04 -14.63 23.37
C ASN A 46 -1.04 -13.72 22.66
N VAL A 47 -1.01 -12.41 22.94
CA VAL A 47 -0.06 -11.46 22.28
C VAL A 47 1.41 -11.90 22.42
N LYS A 48 1.78 -12.56 23.51
CA LYS A 48 3.14 -13.08 23.73
C LYS A 48 3.52 -14.25 22.81
N ASN A 49 2.53 -14.85 22.14
CA ASN A 49 2.72 -15.97 21.23
C ASN A 49 2.75 -15.52 19.75
N LEU A 50 2.70 -14.22 19.50
CA LEU A 50 2.82 -13.69 18.13
C LEU A 50 4.20 -14.01 17.56
N GLU A 51 4.18 -14.52 16.34
CA GLU A 51 5.38 -14.80 15.55
C GLU A 51 5.36 -13.94 14.29
N LYS A 52 6.56 -13.69 13.75
CA LYS A 52 6.68 -12.96 12.49
C LYS A 52 6.27 -13.87 11.34
N ALA A 53 5.15 -13.56 10.66
CA ALA A 53 4.65 -14.36 9.56
C ALA A 53 5.55 -14.26 8.32
N TRP A 54 5.95 -13.05 7.94
CA TRP A 54 6.80 -12.80 6.77
C TRP A 54 7.55 -11.47 6.88
N VAL A 55 8.47 -11.24 5.96
CA VAL A 55 9.20 -9.98 5.82
C VAL A 55 9.31 -9.63 4.34
N HIS A 56 8.87 -8.46 3.97
CA HIS A 56 9.14 -7.87 2.66
C HIS A 56 10.32 -6.90 2.73
N ARG A 57 11.19 -6.91 1.72
CA ARG A 57 12.33 -6.00 1.59
C ARG A 57 12.28 -5.29 0.25
N SER A 58 11.89 -4.02 0.25
CA SER A 58 11.79 -3.20 -0.97
C SER A 58 13.14 -2.95 -1.66
N GLY A 59 14.23 -3.03 -0.93
CA GLY A 59 15.57 -2.63 -1.41
C GLY A 59 15.81 -1.12 -1.38
N ASP A 60 14.82 -0.31 -1.03
CA ASP A 60 14.92 1.16 -1.01
C ASP A 60 15.54 1.64 0.30
N PHE A 61 16.86 1.57 0.33
CA PHE A 61 17.64 2.00 1.49
C PHE A 61 18.90 2.75 1.07
N HIS A 62 19.15 3.89 1.72
CA HIS A 62 20.39 4.64 1.60
C HIS A 62 20.78 5.20 2.97
N GLU A 63 21.99 4.92 3.41
CA GLU A 63 22.47 5.28 4.76
C GLU A 63 22.77 6.77 4.95
N GLY A 64 22.83 7.54 3.86
CA GLY A 64 23.38 8.88 3.90
C GLY A 64 24.91 8.88 3.98
N ALA A 65 25.47 9.99 4.48
CA ALA A 65 26.89 10.08 4.74
C ALA A 65 27.27 9.18 5.92
N ASN A 66 28.11 8.18 5.67
CA ASN A 66 28.65 7.30 6.70
C ASN A 66 30.17 7.23 6.58
N TRP A 67 30.84 8.09 7.30
CA TRP A 67 32.30 8.24 7.26
C TRP A 67 33.06 6.98 7.66
N LYS A 68 32.48 6.16 8.54
CA LYS A 68 33.11 4.89 8.96
C LYS A 68 33.13 3.87 7.84
N LYS A 69 32.14 3.93 6.91
CA LYS A 69 32.06 3.05 5.74
C LYS A 69 32.58 3.71 4.46
N GLY A 70 33.12 4.91 4.53
CA GLY A 70 33.60 5.65 3.34
C GLY A 70 32.49 6.17 2.44
N ILE A 71 31.24 6.19 2.90
CA ILE A 71 30.10 6.71 2.16
C ILE A 71 30.08 8.23 2.33
N ASN A 72 30.21 8.96 1.22
CA ASN A 72 30.15 10.42 1.15
C ASN A 72 28.95 10.85 0.31
N SER A 73 27.73 10.65 0.82
CA SER A 73 26.49 11.03 0.18
C SER A 73 25.61 11.79 1.15
N SER A 74 24.96 12.84 0.68
CA SER A 74 23.93 13.55 1.46
C SER A 74 22.56 12.87 1.36
N LEU A 75 22.36 11.98 0.38
CA LEU A 75 21.11 11.27 0.21
C LEU A 75 20.86 10.31 1.37
N GLN A 76 19.71 10.42 2.00
CA GLN A 76 19.28 9.57 3.10
C GLN A 76 17.84 9.11 2.88
N THR A 77 17.54 7.89 3.27
CA THR A 77 16.17 7.34 3.24
C THR A 77 15.62 7.15 4.63
N THR A 78 14.35 7.48 4.82
CA THR A 78 13.61 7.22 6.05
C THR A 78 12.31 6.50 5.72
N PHE A 79 12.15 5.28 6.24
CA PHE A 79 10.93 4.51 6.03
C PHE A 79 9.87 4.94 7.04
N GLN A 80 8.86 5.70 6.59
CA GLN A 80 7.82 6.29 7.43
C GLN A 80 6.41 5.87 7.00
N ALA A 81 6.29 5.03 5.98
CA ALA A 81 5.01 4.68 5.41
C ALA A 81 4.16 3.86 6.38
N THR A 82 2.89 4.23 6.50
CA THR A 82 1.85 3.40 7.08
C THR A 82 1.15 2.63 5.96
N PRO A 83 1.22 1.29 5.96
CA PRO A 83 0.51 0.49 4.97
C PRO A 83 -1.01 0.61 5.12
N ILE A 84 -1.72 0.43 4.00
CA ILE A 84 -3.17 0.24 3.99
C ILE A 84 -3.50 -1.18 3.54
N LEU A 85 -4.64 -1.71 4.00
CA LEU A 85 -5.14 -3.03 3.65
C LEU A 85 -6.50 -2.89 2.96
N VAL A 86 -6.60 -3.34 1.72
CA VAL A 86 -7.85 -3.32 0.93
C VAL A 86 -7.95 -4.61 0.12
N ASP A 87 -9.09 -5.29 0.21
CA ASP A 87 -9.35 -6.53 -0.51
C ASP A 87 -8.16 -7.51 -0.44
N GLU A 88 -7.72 -7.87 0.76
CA GLU A 88 -6.61 -8.81 1.04
C GLU A 88 -5.27 -8.41 0.40
N THR A 89 -5.13 -7.14 0.05
CA THR A 89 -3.91 -6.59 -0.52
C THR A 89 -3.37 -5.48 0.36
N LEU A 90 -2.12 -5.62 0.77
CA LEU A 90 -1.41 -4.62 1.54
C LEU A 90 -0.66 -3.70 0.59
N TYR A 91 -0.99 -2.41 0.64
CA TYR A 91 -0.34 -1.38 -0.16
C TYR A 91 0.51 -0.47 0.72
N TYR A 92 1.68 -0.15 0.26
CA TYR A 92 2.54 0.83 0.93
C TYR A 92 3.50 1.49 -0.07
N CYS A 93 4.05 2.64 0.30
CA CYS A 93 5.08 3.31 -0.47
C CYS A 93 6.44 3.25 0.23
N THR A 94 7.49 3.41 -0.54
CA THR A 94 8.88 3.39 -0.08
C THR A 94 9.49 4.79 -0.06
N PRO A 95 10.67 4.99 0.52
CA PRO A 95 11.38 6.26 0.43
C PRO A 95 11.63 6.76 -0.98
N TYR A 96 11.77 5.88 -1.97
CA TYR A 96 11.85 6.25 -3.39
C TYR A 96 10.47 6.46 -4.05
N ASN A 97 9.41 6.60 -3.24
CA ASN A 97 8.02 6.75 -3.66
C ASN A 97 7.49 5.60 -4.55
N ARG A 98 8.19 4.45 -4.60
CA ARG A 98 7.65 3.26 -5.24
C ARG A 98 6.47 2.73 -4.43
N VAL A 99 5.44 2.27 -5.11
CA VAL A 99 4.27 1.67 -4.48
C VAL A 99 4.29 0.17 -4.69
N PHE A 100 4.17 -0.58 -3.61
CA PHE A 100 4.09 -2.03 -3.60
C PHE A 100 2.67 -2.49 -3.25
N ALA A 101 2.22 -3.54 -3.92
CA ALA A 101 1.06 -4.31 -3.53
C ALA A 101 1.49 -5.73 -3.19
N LEU A 102 1.18 -6.16 -1.97
CA LEU A 102 1.55 -7.47 -1.46
C LEU A 102 0.31 -8.29 -1.12
N ASN A 103 0.42 -9.59 -1.23
CA ASN A 103 -0.52 -10.49 -0.59
C ASN A 103 -0.39 -10.32 0.92
N SER A 104 -1.48 -10.03 1.62
CA SER A 104 -1.44 -9.72 3.06
C SER A 104 -1.09 -10.93 3.93
N GLU A 105 -1.35 -12.15 3.48
CA GLU A 105 -1.05 -13.37 4.23
C GLU A 105 0.40 -13.84 4.02
N THR A 106 0.90 -13.76 2.77
CA THR A 106 2.20 -14.37 2.41
C THR A 106 3.33 -13.36 2.27
N GLY A 107 3.00 -12.07 2.08
CA GLY A 107 3.98 -11.03 1.78
C GLY A 107 4.52 -11.06 0.34
N GLU A 108 3.97 -11.92 -0.54
CA GLU A 108 4.37 -11.99 -1.94
C GLU A 108 3.97 -10.72 -2.70
N GLU A 109 4.86 -10.26 -3.56
CA GLU A 109 4.61 -9.09 -4.42
C GLU A 109 3.58 -9.44 -5.51
N LYS A 110 2.44 -8.73 -5.50
CA LYS A 110 1.47 -8.77 -6.60
C LYS A 110 1.93 -7.88 -7.75
N TRP A 111 2.41 -6.69 -7.41
CA TRP A 111 3.02 -5.74 -8.34
C TRP A 111 3.81 -4.66 -7.60
N VAL A 112 4.66 -3.98 -8.35
CA VAL A 112 5.35 -2.75 -7.93
C VAL A 112 5.19 -1.68 -9.01
N PHE A 113 4.92 -0.46 -8.59
CA PHE A 113 4.92 0.73 -9.45
C PHE A 113 6.08 1.64 -9.05
N ASP A 114 6.91 2.01 -10.03
CA ASP A 114 8.01 2.96 -9.85
C ASP A 114 7.65 4.28 -10.54
N PRO A 115 7.47 5.38 -9.80
CA PRO A 115 7.19 6.69 -10.39
C PRO A 115 8.40 7.30 -11.09
N GLN A 116 9.63 6.76 -10.86
CA GLN A 116 10.90 7.24 -11.40
C GLN A 116 11.19 8.68 -10.97
N ILE A 117 11.27 8.90 -9.66
CA ILE A 117 11.54 10.23 -9.10
C ILE A 117 12.94 10.74 -9.44
N GLU A 118 13.06 12.06 -9.55
CA GLU A 118 14.35 12.73 -9.69
C GLU A 118 15.10 12.77 -8.34
N LEU A 119 16.32 12.22 -8.33
CA LEU A 119 17.13 12.13 -7.10
C LEU A 119 18.13 13.28 -6.95
N ASP A 120 18.45 13.98 -8.03
CA ASP A 120 19.44 15.05 -8.02
C ASP A 120 19.02 16.18 -7.07
N GLY A 121 19.96 16.59 -6.24
CA GLY A 121 19.72 17.64 -5.24
C GLY A 121 18.87 17.24 -4.05
N ARG A 122 18.49 15.96 -3.93
CA ARG A 122 17.72 15.46 -2.78
C ARG A 122 18.64 15.04 -1.65
N ALA A 123 18.25 15.41 -0.44
CA ALA A 123 18.98 15.02 0.77
C ALA A 123 18.23 13.94 1.57
N LEU A 124 16.91 14.04 1.65
CA LEU A 124 16.08 13.11 2.42
C LEU A 124 14.92 12.60 1.56
N LEU A 125 14.83 11.29 1.47
CA LEU A 125 13.72 10.62 0.79
C LEU A 125 12.84 9.93 1.82
N HIS A 126 11.53 10.10 1.70
CA HIS A 126 10.52 9.42 2.49
C HIS A 126 9.19 9.36 1.74
N CYS A 127 8.33 8.47 2.16
CA CYS A 127 6.92 8.44 1.83
C CYS A 127 6.14 8.10 3.08
N ARG A 128 4.99 8.71 3.30
CA ARG A 128 4.19 8.51 4.52
C ARG A 128 3.07 7.52 4.35
N GLY A 129 2.59 7.33 3.12
CA GLY A 129 1.54 6.37 2.83
C GLY A 129 0.91 6.57 1.47
N VAL A 130 -0.05 5.72 1.19
CA VAL A 130 -0.89 5.75 0.00
C VAL A 130 -2.35 5.84 0.42
N SER A 131 -3.22 6.28 -0.49
CA SER A 131 -4.67 6.33 -0.29
C SER A 131 -5.37 5.41 -1.27
N SER A 132 -6.50 4.85 -0.85
CA SER A 132 -7.36 3.98 -1.66
C SER A 132 -8.68 4.67 -1.98
N TRP A 133 -9.16 4.47 -3.20
CA TRP A 133 -10.48 4.92 -3.61
C TRP A 133 -11.12 3.94 -4.60
N LYS A 134 -12.40 3.62 -4.40
CA LYS A 134 -13.18 2.76 -5.28
C LYS A 134 -14.25 3.58 -5.99
N ASP A 135 -14.32 3.47 -7.32
CA ASP A 135 -15.28 4.18 -8.17
C ASP A 135 -16.61 3.45 -8.18
N ASN A 136 -17.58 3.95 -7.44
CA ASN A 136 -18.91 3.35 -7.34
C ASN A 136 -19.72 3.39 -8.65
N LEU A 137 -19.24 4.11 -9.66
CA LEU A 137 -19.87 4.17 -10.99
C LEU A 137 -19.31 3.12 -11.95
N LYS A 138 -18.25 2.44 -11.56
CA LYS A 138 -17.60 1.38 -12.34
C LYS A 138 -17.94 -0.01 -11.81
N SER A 139 -17.87 -1.01 -12.68
CA SER A 139 -17.86 -2.42 -12.27
C SER A 139 -16.54 -2.77 -11.60
N LYS A 140 -16.55 -3.76 -10.69
CA LYS A 140 -15.34 -4.25 -9.99
C LYS A 140 -14.26 -4.77 -10.94
N ASP A 141 -14.64 -5.19 -12.15
CA ASP A 141 -13.72 -5.70 -13.17
C ASP A 141 -13.22 -4.62 -14.13
N ASP A 142 -13.76 -3.42 -14.05
CA ASP A 142 -13.35 -2.32 -14.90
C ASP A 142 -11.96 -1.81 -14.49
N LYS A 143 -11.17 -1.39 -15.50
CA LYS A 143 -9.89 -0.72 -15.28
C LYS A 143 -10.09 0.48 -14.37
N CYS A 144 -9.25 0.59 -13.35
CA CYS A 144 -9.28 1.68 -12.39
C CYS A 144 -10.62 1.83 -11.63
N TYR A 145 -11.33 0.72 -11.42
CA TYR A 145 -12.39 0.67 -10.41
C TYR A 145 -11.84 0.95 -9.02
N HIS A 146 -10.77 0.25 -8.65
CA HIS A 146 -10.03 0.49 -7.42
C HIS A 146 -8.73 1.23 -7.75
N ARG A 147 -8.52 2.37 -7.13
CA ARG A 147 -7.33 3.22 -7.35
C ARG A 147 -6.50 3.33 -6.09
N ILE A 148 -5.20 3.23 -6.28
CA ILE A 148 -4.21 3.64 -5.29
C ILE A 148 -3.65 4.98 -5.74
N ILE A 149 -3.69 5.95 -4.83
CA ILE A 149 -3.29 7.33 -5.08
C ILE A 149 -2.14 7.66 -4.16
N ALA A 150 -1.09 8.23 -4.71
CA ALA A 150 0.08 8.67 -3.97
C ALA A 150 0.73 9.89 -4.59
N THR A 151 1.59 10.54 -3.82
CA THR A 151 2.39 11.67 -4.26
C THR A 151 3.86 11.30 -4.37
N THR A 152 4.62 12.08 -5.12
CA THR A 152 6.08 11.97 -5.18
C THR A 152 6.74 13.18 -4.57
N ILE A 153 8.01 13.01 -4.18
CA ILE A 153 8.86 14.11 -3.74
C ILE A 153 9.10 15.14 -4.87
N ASP A 154 8.80 14.78 -6.12
CA ASP A 154 8.86 15.69 -7.27
C ASP A 154 7.60 16.52 -7.46
N ALA A 155 6.69 16.49 -6.46
CA ALA A 155 5.40 17.16 -6.50
C ALA A 155 4.51 16.70 -7.67
N GLU A 156 4.47 15.40 -7.90
CA GLU A 156 3.45 14.76 -8.71
C GLU A 156 2.45 14.02 -7.83
N LEU A 157 1.19 14.05 -8.24
CA LEU A 157 0.14 13.16 -7.75
C LEU A 157 -0.15 12.15 -8.84
N PHE A 158 -0.19 10.88 -8.52
CA PHE A 158 -0.51 9.83 -9.48
C PHE A 158 -1.60 8.89 -8.97
N SER A 159 -2.30 8.27 -9.92
CA SER A 159 -3.33 7.29 -9.65
C SER A 159 -3.03 6.01 -10.44
N ILE A 160 -2.97 4.89 -9.74
CA ILE A 160 -2.72 3.56 -10.29
C ILE A 160 -3.88 2.62 -9.99
N ASP A 161 -4.11 1.72 -10.91
CA ASP A 161 -5.09 0.65 -10.78
C ASP A 161 -4.63 -0.34 -9.69
N GLY A 162 -5.42 -0.51 -8.66
CA GLY A 162 -5.08 -1.34 -7.50
C GLY A 162 -4.88 -2.83 -7.83
N LYS A 163 -5.50 -3.32 -8.92
CA LYS A 163 -5.38 -4.72 -9.36
C LYS A 163 -4.10 -4.96 -10.16
N THR A 164 -3.68 -4.00 -10.97
CA THR A 164 -2.63 -4.20 -11.98
C THR A 164 -1.36 -3.39 -11.78
N GLY A 165 -1.36 -2.38 -10.92
CA GLY A 165 -0.23 -1.46 -10.73
C GLY A 165 0.02 -0.51 -11.91
N LYS A 166 -0.91 -0.40 -12.86
CA LYS A 166 -0.76 0.48 -14.04
C LYS A 166 -1.45 1.82 -13.80
N LEU A 167 -0.91 2.88 -14.41
CA LEU A 167 -1.52 4.21 -14.35
C LEU A 167 -2.98 4.20 -14.86
N CYS A 168 -3.80 4.98 -14.19
CA CYS A 168 -5.19 5.24 -14.60
C CYS A 168 -5.22 6.42 -15.56
N ASP A 169 -5.26 6.15 -16.87
CA ASP A 169 -5.13 7.18 -17.92
C ASP A 169 -6.21 8.27 -17.86
N ASP A 170 -7.35 7.95 -17.23
CA ASP A 170 -8.47 8.87 -17.01
C ASP A 170 -8.26 9.81 -15.80
N PHE A 171 -7.12 9.74 -15.13
CA PHE A 171 -6.75 10.61 -14.02
C PHE A 171 -5.71 11.64 -14.48
N GLY A 172 -6.05 12.94 -14.39
CA GLY A 172 -5.15 14.03 -14.76
C GLY A 172 -4.64 13.92 -16.21
N ASN A 173 -3.32 13.96 -16.38
CA ASN A 173 -2.67 13.73 -17.66
C ASN A 173 -2.03 12.34 -17.65
N ASN A 174 -2.68 11.37 -18.29
CA ASN A 174 -2.22 9.98 -18.34
C ASN A 174 -1.85 9.39 -16.97
N GLY A 175 -2.73 9.57 -15.98
CA GLY A 175 -2.55 9.02 -14.64
C GLY A 175 -1.78 9.91 -13.67
N ARG A 176 -1.39 11.13 -14.07
CA ARG A 176 -0.56 12.03 -13.27
C ARG A 176 -1.09 13.46 -13.23
N VAL A 177 -0.86 14.15 -12.13
CA VAL A 177 -1.14 15.59 -11.96
C VAL A 177 0.12 16.26 -11.43
N ASN A 178 0.58 17.30 -12.11
CA ASN A 178 1.70 18.12 -11.67
C ASN A 178 1.20 19.11 -10.61
N LEU A 179 1.64 18.92 -9.36
CA LEU A 179 1.26 19.75 -8.23
C LEU A 179 2.04 21.07 -8.13
N ARG A 180 3.08 21.28 -8.96
CA ARG A 180 3.82 22.54 -9.02
C ARG A 180 3.03 23.64 -9.74
N LYS A 181 2.08 23.24 -10.59
CA LYS A 181 1.32 24.19 -11.40
C LYS A 181 0.52 25.15 -10.51
N GLY A 182 0.82 26.44 -10.63
CA GLY A 182 0.14 27.51 -9.88
C GLY A 182 0.76 27.85 -8.53
N LEU A 183 1.88 27.21 -8.14
CA LEU A 183 2.56 27.53 -6.87
C LEU A 183 3.49 28.75 -6.94
N GLY A 184 3.73 29.33 -8.16
CA GLY A 184 4.72 30.39 -8.35
C GLY A 184 6.16 29.90 -8.18
N ASP A 185 7.07 30.82 -7.80
CA ASP A 185 8.46 30.49 -7.50
C ASP A 185 8.52 29.73 -6.17
N HIS A 186 9.12 28.55 -6.18
CA HIS A 186 9.20 27.67 -5.02
C HIS A 186 10.55 26.95 -4.97
N ASN A 187 10.96 26.61 -3.76
CA ASN A 187 12.19 25.85 -3.56
C ASN A 187 11.95 24.35 -3.86
N PRO A 188 12.65 23.74 -4.82
CA PRO A 188 12.50 22.32 -5.17
C PRO A 188 12.74 21.36 -4.00
N ALA A 189 13.48 21.77 -2.98
CA ALA A 189 13.73 20.95 -1.79
C ALA A 189 12.53 20.83 -0.84
N HIS A 190 11.46 21.60 -1.04
CA HIS A 190 10.29 21.67 -0.16
C HIS A 190 9.07 20.94 -0.73
N TYR A 191 9.26 19.93 -1.58
CA TYR A 191 8.16 19.11 -2.05
C TYR A 191 7.77 18.03 -1.04
N PHE A 192 6.51 17.68 -1.05
CA PHE A 192 5.88 16.78 -0.11
C PHE A 192 5.58 15.42 -0.76
N SER A 193 5.80 14.40 0.00
CA SER A 193 5.34 13.04 -0.32
C SER A 193 4.41 12.53 0.78
#